data_13c4d164e3dea44b375f4475a16d4b38
#
_entry.id   13c4d164e3dea44b375f4475a16d4b38
#
_cell.length_a   1.000
_cell.length_b   1.000
_cell.length_c   1.000
_cell.angle_alpha   90.00
_cell.angle_beta   90.00
_cell.angle_gamma   90.00
#
_symmetry.space_group_name_H-M   'P 1'
#
loop_
_entity.id
_entity.type
_entity.pdbx_description
1 polymer ?
#
loop_
_entity_poly.entity_id
_entity_poly.type
_entity_poly.pdbx_seq_one_letter_code
_entity_poly.pdbx_strand_id
1 'polypeptide(L)'
;MASNVITNSITSTFSAYVRRCLLLAVVSLLASVCFSQSRVEYIGFLKYSLDPTTKTAVLVGMKDKSYDGGENGIVIPDKVKAADGRKYNVVALGDNCFKESGIKAITVPSSVTSLGAECFAFCTSLKEISLPNVKSLGESCFCCCLKLAAISLPSAISLGAGCFSSCDGLTSIDLPRAISLGDYCFQHCRHLTYIGLSYTVTSIGQECFERCISLKQITIPHNVTYLGSGCFRECYELEKIVFKGKLPRLGKLGSKNIKYFSLGTYVPCFVPQSYFQDYKNALGKKYEIRSSREEKIQKFFGK
;
A
#
# COMPACT_ATOMS: atom_id res chain seq x y z
N MET A 1 31.00 22.18 70.26
CA MET A 1 30.87 23.02 69.01
C MET A 1 31.54 22.42 67.79
N ALA A 2 32.44 21.46 67.88
CA ALA A 2 33.15 20.87 66.72
C ALA A 2 32.35 19.83 65.93
N SER A 3 31.35 19.16 66.51
CA SER A 3 30.60 18.09 65.82
C SER A 3 29.57 18.62 64.82
N ASN A 4 29.03 19.84 65.01
CA ASN A 4 28.02 20.42 64.09
C ASN A 4 28.63 21.05 62.80
N VAL A 5 29.91 21.35 62.80
CA VAL A 5 30.59 21.92 61.61
C VAL A 5 30.95 20.82 60.62
N ILE A 6 31.33 19.64 61.12
CA ILE A 6 31.71 18.50 60.26
C ILE A 6 30.48 17.91 59.57
N THR A 7 29.33 17.80 60.27
CA THR A 7 28.08 17.27 59.67
C THR A 7 27.53 18.22 58.60
N ASN A 8 27.58 19.53 58.77
CA ASN A 8 27.15 20.47 57.76
C ASN A 8 28.08 20.52 56.55
N SER A 9 29.36 20.28 56.70
CA SER A 9 30.31 20.22 55.56
C SER A 9 30.11 18.94 54.73
N ILE A 10 29.87 17.80 55.40
CA ILE A 10 29.64 16.52 54.67
C ILE A 10 28.29 16.54 53.93
N THR A 11 27.23 17.10 54.53
CA THR A 11 25.91 17.19 53.87
C THR A 11 25.91 18.18 52.72
N SER A 12 26.67 19.29 52.79
CA SER A 12 26.76 20.23 51.69
C SER A 12 27.57 19.69 50.49
N THR A 13 28.67 18.99 50.75
CA THR A 13 29.48 18.33 49.70
C THR A 13 28.75 17.15 49.08
N PHE A 14 28.03 16.36 49.88
CA PHE A 14 27.20 15.25 49.36
C PHE A 14 26.05 15.79 48.49
N SER A 15 25.39 16.89 48.93
CA SER A 15 24.34 17.54 48.13
C SER A 15 24.90 18.12 46.83
N ALA A 16 26.11 18.68 46.83
CA ALA A 16 26.74 19.21 45.62
C ALA A 16 27.14 18.08 44.64
N TYR A 17 27.63 16.97 45.17
CA TYR A 17 27.97 15.81 44.36
C TYR A 17 26.72 15.15 43.71
N VAL A 18 25.66 14.97 44.49
CA VAL A 18 24.37 14.45 43.99
C VAL A 18 23.77 15.38 42.95
N ARG A 19 23.80 16.68 43.14
CA ARG A 19 23.38 17.68 42.15
C ARG A 19 24.20 17.62 40.85
N ARG A 20 25.54 17.46 40.96
CA ARG A 20 26.41 17.28 39.78
C ARG A 20 26.13 15.98 39.05
N CYS A 21 25.93 14.88 39.75
CA CYS A 21 25.56 13.60 39.13
C CYS A 21 24.19 13.65 38.46
N LEU A 22 23.21 14.31 39.11
CA LEU A 22 21.88 14.54 38.49
C LEU A 22 21.99 15.43 37.26
N LEU A 23 22.79 16.51 37.31
CA LEU A 23 23.00 17.42 36.17
C LEU A 23 23.65 16.68 35.01
N LEU A 24 24.69 15.83 35.27
CA LEU A 24 25.34 15.03 34.25
C LEU A 24 24.41 13.96 33.67
N ALA A 25 23.56 13.34 34.50
CA ALA A 25 22.54 12.38 34.05
C ALA A 25 21.47 13.07 33.18
N VAL A 26 21.01 14.26 33.58
CA VAL A 26 20.06 15.06 32.79
C VAL A 26 20.70 15.56 31.50
N VAL A 27 21.95 16.02 31.52
CA VAL A 27 22.67 16.44 30.31
C VAL A 27 22.92 15.23 29.38
N SER A 28 23.25 14.03 29.92
CA SER A 28 23.41 12.83 29.11
C SER A 28 22.07 12.34 28.54
N LEU A 29 20.97 12.45 29.32
CA LEU A 29 19.62 12.16 28.86
C LEU A 29 19.16 13.13 27.77
N LEU A 30 19.38 14.44 27.99
CA LEU A 30 19.09 15.47 26.98
C LEU A 30 19.95 15.31 25.73
N ALA A 31 21.23 14.96 25.89
CA ALA A 31 22.09 14.64 24.75
C ALA A 31 21.62 13.38 24.01
N SER A 32 21.21 12.31 24.72
CA SER A 32 20.64 11.12 24.08
C SER A 32 19.31 11.40 23.38
N VAL A 33 18.45 12.25 23.95
CA VAL A 33 17.18 12.68 23.33
C VAL A 33 17.46 13.57 22.10
N CYS A 34 18.43 14.50 22.18
CA CYS A 34 18.83 15.30 21.01
C CYS A 34 19.50 14.47 19.90
N PHE A 35 20.19 13.36 20.25
CA PHE A 35 20.80 12.45 19.26
C PHE A 35 19.82 11.44 18.64
N SER A 36 18.64 11.25 19.23
CA SER A 36 17.63 10.30 18.73
C SER A 36 16.58 10.93 17.82
N GLN A 37 16.56 12.25 17.63
CA GLN A 37 15.60 12.88 16.72
C GLN A 37 16.03 12.68 15.26
N SER A 38 15.09 12.18 14.46
CA SER A 38 15.24 12.17 13.01
C SER A 38 15.44 13.61 12.51
N ARG A 39 16.45 13.82 11.67
CA ARG A 39 16.71 15.12 11.05
C ARG A 39 16.41 15.06 9.56
N VAL A 40 15.96 16.18 9.02
CA VAL A 40 15.67 16.29 7.59
C VAL A 40 16.80 17.00 6.88
N GLU A 41 17.29 16.40 5.79
CA GLU A 41 18.42 16.90 5.03
C GLU A 41 18.21 16.71 3.52
N TYR A 42 18.67 17.69 2.72
CA TYR A 42 18.78 17.55 1.28
C TYR A 42 20.12 16.93 0.92
N ILE A 43 20.09 15.79 0.22
CA ILE A 43 21.29 15.15 -0.35
C ILE A 43 21.09 15.15 -1.86
N GLY A 44 21.85 16.02 -2.55
CA GLY A 44 21.57 16.37 -3.93
C GLY A 44 20.24 17.13 -4.06
N PHE A 45 19.36 16.67 -4.91
CA PHE A 45 18.00 17.24 -5.10
C PHE A 45 16.91 16.51 -4.31
N LEU A 46 17.22 15.41 -3.64
CA LEU A 46 16.31 14.60 -2.84
C LEU A 46 16.37 14.97 -1.36
N LYS A 47 15.23 14.93 -0.69
CA LYS A 47 15.04 15.29 0.71
C LYS A 47 14.84 14.04 1.55
N TYR A 48 15.70 13.83 2.55
CA TYR A 48 15.64 12.63 3.39
C TYR A 48 15.39 12.99 4.85
N SER A 49 14.58 12.17 5.51
CA SER A 49 14.51 12.09 6.97
C SER A 49 15.49 11.00 7.42
N LEU A 50 16.48 11.38 8.22
CA LEU A 50 17.58 10.52 8.66
C LEU A 50 17.40 10.14 10.13
N ASP A 51 17.43 8.84 10.41
CA ASP A 51 17.44 8.32 11.77
C ASP A 51 18.87 7.87 12.13
N PRO A 52 19.57 8.61 13.00
CA PRO A 52 20.94 8.28 13.37
C PRO A 52 21.06 7.04 14.26
N THR A 53 19.96 6.63 14.92
CA THR A 53 19.93 5.47 15.82
C THR A 53 19.91 4.18 15.02
N THR A 54 19.00 4.09 14.03
CA THR A 54 18.85 2.91 13.17
C THR A 54 19.76 2.95 11.95
N LYS A 55 20.40 4.10 11.66
CA LYS A 55 21.16 4.39 10.43
C LYS A 55 20.30 4.18 9.18
N THR A 56 19.04 4.57 9.25
CA THR A 56 18.10 4.51 8.13
C THR A 56 17.71 5.88 7.63
N ALA A 57 17.34 5.94 6.34
CA ALA A 57 16.83 7.13 5.68
C ALA A 57 15.48 6.83 5.06
N VAL A 58 14.54 7.76 5.23
CA VAL A 58 13.27 7.79 4.51
C VAL A 58 13.33 8.95 3.53
N LEU A 59 13.15 8.69 2.24
CA LEU A 59 13.01 9.75 1.24
C LEU A 59 11.66 10.42 1.42
N VAL A 60 11.64 11.72 1.71
CA VAL A 60 10.43 12.47 2.05
C VAL A 60 10.09 13.56 1.04
N GLY A 61 10.81 13.66 -0.05
CA GLY A 61 10.51 14.60 -1.11
C GLY A 61 11.68 14.96 -2.00
N MET A 62 11.48 15.95 -2.85
CA MET A 62 12.46 16.50 -3.77
C MET A 62 12.37 18.03 -3.78
N LYS A 63 13.45 18.72 -4.20
CA LYS A 63 13.51 20.18 -4.24
C LYS A 63 12.55 20.79 -5.25
N ASP A 64 12.42 20.14 -6.39
CA ASP A 64 11.62 20.60 -7.52
C ASP A 64 10.77 19.46 -8.06
N LYS A 65 9.47 19.57 -7.90
CA LYS A 65 8.51 18.57 -8.40
C LYS A 65 8.29 18.64 -9.92
N SER A 66 8.72 19.70 -10.58
CA SER A 66 8.70 19.77 -12.04
C SER A 66 9.81 18.96 -12.70
N TYR A 67 10.83 18.57 -11.92
CA TYR A 67 11.91 17.73 -12.43
C TYR A 67 11.42 16.33 -12.76
N ASP A 68 11.51 15.96 -14.03
CA ASP A 68 10.98 14.71 -14.58
C ASP A 68 11.98 13.53 -14.58
N GLY A 69 13.21 13.78 -14.12
CA GLY A 69 14.32 12.82 -14.14
C GLY A 69 15.15 12.84 -15.42
N GLY A 70 14.79 13.65 -16.41
CA GLY A 70 15.47 13.69 -17.72
C GLY A 70 15.35 12.36 -18.47
N GLU A 71 16.32 12.05 -19.32
CA GLU A 71 16.30 10.83 -20.15
C GLU A 71 16.46 9.54 -19.32
N ASN A 72 17.21 9.59 -18.22
CA ASN A 72 17.53 8.40 -17.39
C ASN A 72 16.57 8.20 -16.20
N GLY A 73 15.62 9.11 -15.99
CA GLY A 73 14.73 9.10 -14.83
C GLY A 73 15.46 9.44 -13.53
N ILE A 74 14.77 9.23 -12.41
CA ILE A 74 15.32 9.43 -11.06
C ILE A 74 15.87 8.10 -10.54
N VAL A 75 17.13 8.09 -10.10
CA VAL A 75 17.72 6.93 -9.43
C VAL A 75 17.84 7.23 -7.93
N ILE A 76 17.11 6.47 -7.12
CA ILE A 76 17.24 6.54 -5.66
C ILE A 76 18.37 5.60 -5.23
N PRO A 77 19.42 6.09 -4.55
CA PRO A 77 20.51 5.23 -4.07
C PRO A 77 20.04 4.36 -2.90
N ASP A 78 20.64 3.18 -2.74
CA ASP A 78 20.41 2.29 -1.59
C ASP A 78 20.94 2.88 -0.27
N LYS A 79 21.96 3.76 -0.37
CA LYS A 79 22.58 4.45 0.76
C LYS A 79 22.87 5.90 0.42
N VAL A 80 22.67 6.77 1.41
CA VAL A 80 23.01 8.19 1.31
C VAL A 80 24.04 8.56 2.36
N LYS A 81 24.93 9.49 1.99
CA LYS A 81 25.93 10.06 2.90
C LYS A 81 25.46 11.45 3.32
N ALA A 82 25.21 11.63 4.60
CA ALA A 82 24.75 12.89 5.17
C ALA A 82 25.92 13.88 5.38
N ALA A 83 25.60 15.13 5.69
CA ALA A 83 26.60 16.20 5.92
C ALA A 83 27.54 15.87 7.08
N ASP A 84 27.10 15.07 8.06
CA ASP A 84 27.95 14.59 9.17
C ASP A 84 28.93 13.47 8.78
N GLY A 85 28.96 13.08 7.49
CA GLY A 85 29.81 12.03 6.95
C GLY A 85 29.26 10.61 7.15
N ARG A 86 28.20 10.41 7.91
CA ARG A 86 27.57 9.09 8.16
C ARG A 86 26.77 8.61 6.96
N LYS A 87 26.73 7.29 6.79
CA LYS A 87 25.90 6.62 5.74
C LYS A 87 24.61 6.08 6.35
N TYR A 88 23.52 6.25 5.62
CA TYR A 88 22.17 5.82 5.99
C TYR A 88 21.59 4.93 4.88
N ASN A 89 21.00 3.81 5.24
CA ASN A 89 20.30 2.94 4.29
C ASN A 89 18.93 3.54 3.96
N VAL A 90 18.60 3.67 2.68
CA VAL A 90 17.27 4.13 2.24
C VAL A 90 16.31 2.95 2.34
N VAL A 91 15.34 3.02 3.25
CA VAL A 91 14.45 1.89 3.58
C VAL A 91 12.99 2.12 3.22
N ALA A 92 12.60 3.37 2.98
CA ALA A 92 11.23 3.74 2.66
C ALA A 92 11.17 5.02 1.81
N LEU A 93 10.07 5.17 1.08
CA LEU A 93 9.62 6.44 0.52
C LEU A 93 8.44 6.92 1.36
N GLY A 94 8.52 8.13 1.88
CA GLY A 94 7.53 8.71 2.78
C GLY A 94 6.27 9.20 2.07
N ASP A 95 5.36 9.74 2.88
CA ASP A 95 4.10 10.31 2.39
C ASP A 95 4.34 11.48 1.43
N ASN A 96 3.54 11.55 0.37
CA ASN A 96 3.58 12.63 -0.64
C ASN A 96 4.95 12.84 -1.30
N CYS A 97 5.87 11.89 -1.21
CA CYS A 97 7.27 12.05 -1.60
C CYS A 97 7.43 12.56 -3.03
N PHE A 98 6.72 11.97 -3.98
CA PHE A 98 6.68 12.35 -5.39
C PHE A 98 5.30 12.84 -5.85
N LYS A 99 4.38 13.10 -4.94
CA LYS A 99 3.02 13.56 -5.28
C LYS A 99 3.06 14.73 -6.27
N GLU A 100 2.26 14.64 -7.35
CA GLU A 100 2.14 15.67 -8.39
C GLU A 100 3.46 15.97 -9.13
N SER A 101 4.41 15.04 -9.13
CA SER A 101 5.66 15.23 -9.86
C SER A 101 5.55 14.80 -11.32
N GLY A 102 6.36 15.46 -12.17
CA GLY A 102 6.44 15.16 -13.61
C GLY A 102 7.24 13.91 -13.97
N ILE A 103 7.65 13.10 -12.98
CA ILE A 103 8.54 11.94 -13.20
C ILE A 103 7.99 10.99 -14.26
N LYS A 104 8.88 10.57 -15.17
CA LYS A 104 8.57 9.62 -16.25
C LYS A 104 9.05 8.22 -15.92
N ALA A 105 10.19 8.13 -15.22
CA ALA A 105 10.82 6.89 -14.79
C ALA A 105 11.53 7.08 -13.46
N ILE A 106 11.56 6.03 -12.65
CA ILE A 106 12.24 6.02 -11.35
C ILE A 106 12.77 4.63 -11.03
N THR A 107 14.03 4.59 -10.58
CA THR A 107 14.63 3.37 -10.04
C THR A 107 14.61 3.42 -8.52
N VAL A 108 13.91 2.47 -7.92
CA VAL A 108 13.78 2.33 -6.45
C VAL A 108 14.66 1.17 -6.01
N PRO A 109 15.57 1.38 -5.03
CA PRO A 109 16.48 0.34 -4.59
C PRO A 109 15.75 -0.78 -3.83
N SER A 110 16.32 -1.98 -3.88
CA SER A 110 15.76 -3.17 -3.21
C SER A 110 15.74 -3.08 -1.67
N SER A 111 16.43 -2.10 -1.09
CA SER A 111 16.37 -1.79 0.35
C SER A 111 15.04 -1.15 0.78
N VAL A 112 14.27 -0.59 -0.15
CA VAL A 112 12.98 0.02 0.13
C VAL A 112 11.91 -1.05 0.32
N THR A 113 11.26 -1.03 1.48
CA THR A 113 10.25 -2.02 1.88
C THR A 113 8.85 -1.45 2.06
N SER A 114 8.71 -0.12 2.08
CA SER A 114 7.40 0.54 2.22
C SER A 114 7.34 1.86 1.45
N LEU A 115 6.15 2.15 0.96
CA LEU A 115 5.76 3.43 0.37
C LEU A 115 4.68 4.06 1.24
N GLY A 116 4.81 5.36 1.52
CA GLY A 116 3.86 6.14 2.29
C GLY A 116 2.56 6.45 1.53
N ALA A 117 1.64 7.13 2.22
CA ALA A 117 0.40 7.61 1.63
C ALA A 117 0.69 8.62 0.50
N GLU A 118 -0.06 8.53 -0.58
CA GLU A 118 0.05 9.43 -1.75
C GLU A 118 1.46 9.59 -2.31
N CYS A 119 2.36 8.62 -2.07
CA CYS A 119 3.79 8.73 -2.40
C CYS A 119 4.03 9.10 -3.87
N PHE A 120 3.26 8.54 -4.79
CA PHE A 120 3.28 8.82 -6.24
C PHE A 120 1.94 9.33 -6.77
N ALA A 121 1.03 9.79 -5.90
CA ALA A 121 -0.27 10.28 -6.36
C ALA A 121 -0.11 11.41 -7.39
N PHE A 122 -0.92 11.37 -8.45
CA PHE A 122 -0.90 12.33 -9.56
C PHE A 122 0.42 12.40 -10.35
N CYS A 123 1.26 11.35 -10.28
CA CYS A 123 2.41 11.22 -11.19
C CYS A 123 1.93 10.80 -12.59
N THR A 124 1.26 11.71 -13.29
CA THR A 124 0.55 11.43 -14.55
C THR A 124 1.45 11.03 -15.72
N SER A 125 2.76 11.24 -15.60
CA SER A 125 3.76 10.90 -16.62
C SER A 125 4.48 9.58 -16.36
N LEU A 126 4.38 9.01 -15.16
CA LEU A 126 5.02 7.74 -14.77
C LEU A 126 4.42 6.58 -15.57
N LYS A 127 5.26 5.85 -16.32
CA LYS A 127 4.82 4.76 -17.20
C LYS A 127 4.97 3.38 -16.59
N GLU A 128 6.06 3.17 -15.87
CA GLU A 128 6.39 1.90 -15.25
C GLU A 128 7.22 2.09 -13.99
N ILE A 129 7.13 1.14 -13.07
CA ILE A 129 7.95 1.10 -11.86
C ILE A 129 8.11 -0.34 -11.37
N SER A 130 9.30 -0.67 -10.89
CA SER A 130 9.60 -1.95 -10.26
C SER A 130 9.88 -1.76 -8.77
N LEU A 131 9.18 -2.52 -7.93
CA LEU A 131 9.22 -2.43 -6.48
C LEU A 131 9.44 -3.83 -5.88
N PRO A 132 10.65 -4.41 -6.05
CA PRO A 132 10.87 -5.84 -5.82
C PRO A 132 10.64 -6.27 -4.37
N ASN A 133 10.95 -5.42 -3.40
CA ASN A 133 10.88 -5.76 -1.98
C ASN A 133 9.85 -4.94 -1.19
N VAL A 134 9.07 -4.10 -1.85
CA VAL A 134 8.03 -3.32 -1.18
C VAL A 134 6.92 -4.25 -0.69
N LYS A 135 6.65 -4.20 0.60
CA LYS A 135 5.64 -5.01 1.30
C LYS A 135 4.34 -4.25 1.56
N SER A 136 4.44 -2.93 1.78
CA SER A 136 3.29 -2.10 2.08
C SER A 136 3.26 -0.85 1.20
N LEU A 137 2.09 -0.59 0.65
CA LEU A 137 1.78 0.63 -0.09
C LEU A 137 0.70 1.38 0.69
N GLY A 138 0.96 2.67 0.95
CA GLY A 138 0.05 3.54 1.68
C GLY A 138 -1.23 3.85 0.92
N GLU A 139 -2.13 4.58 1.58
CA GLU A 139 -3.38 5.08 0.98
C GLU A 139 -3.06 5.94 -0.25
N SER A 140 -3.82 5.76 -1.33
CA SER A 140 -3.73 6.55 -2.57
C SER A 140 -2.31 6.61 -3.17
N CYS A 141 -1.45 5.63 -2.88
CA CYS A 141 -0.02 5.67 -3.18
C CYS A 141 0.29 5.97 -4.65
N PHE A 142 -0.48 5.40 -5.59
CA PHE A 142 -0.41 5.63 -7.05
C PHE A 142 -1.70 6.22 -7.62
N CYS A 143 -2.55 6.85 -6.79
CA CYS A 143 -3.79 7.43 -7.27
C CYS A 143 -3.54 8.39 -8.45
N CYS A 144 -4.35 8.30 -9.51
CA CYS A 144 -4.26 9.15 -10.70
C CYS A 144 -2.91 9.09 -11.45
N CYS A 145 -2.19 7.97 -11.36
CA CYS A 145 -1.04 7.70 -12.24
C CYS A 145 -1.55 7.27 -13.62
N LEU A 146 -2.04 8.25 -14.42
CA LEU A 146 -2.81 7.99 -15.64
C LEU A 146 -2.06 7.20 -16.72
N LYS A 147 -0.73 7.31 -16.77
CA LYS A 147 0.11 6.61 -17.77
C LYS A 147 0.80 5.36 -17.22
N LEU A 148 0.55 4.98 -15.97
CA LEU A 148 1.16 3.80 -15.36
C LEU A 148 0.61 2.53 -16.02
N ALA A 149 1.36 1.99 -16.96
CA ALA A 149 0.97 0.82 -17.74
C ALA A 149 1.43 -0.50 -17.11
N ALA A 150 2.57 -0.47 -16.41
CA ALA A 150 3.15 -1.65 -15.78
C ALA A 150 3.71 -1.33 -14.39
N ILE A 151 3.43 -2.22 -13.45
CA ILE A 151 4.01 -2.19 -12.11
C ILE A 151 4.33 -3.61 -11.65
N SER A 152 5.54 -3.80 -11.10
CA SER A 152 5.96 -5.08 -10.52
C SER A 152 5.97 -5.01 -9.00
N LEU A 153 5.16 -5.86 -8.36
CA LEU A 153 4.93 -5.90 -6.91
C LEU A 153 5.03 -7.34 -6.33
N PRO A 154 6.15 -8.06 -6.56
CA PRO A 154 6.24 -9.47 -6.19
C PRO A 154 6.19 -9.73 -4.68
N SER A 155 6.46 -8.70 -3.86
CA SER A 155 6.52 -8.81 -2.39
C SER A 155 5.38 -8.10 -1.67
N ALA A 156 4.48 -7.42 -2.38
CA ALA A 156 3.41 -6.62 -1.76
C ALA A 156 2.46 -7.49 -0.94
N ILE A 157 2.24 -7.09 0.30
CA ILE A 157 1.38 -7.76 1.29
C ILE A 157 0.10 -6.96 1.50
N SER A 158 0.23 -5.63 1.65
CA SER A 158 -0.91 -4.74 1.89
C SER A 158 -0.93 -3.59 0.91
N LEU A 159 -2.10 -3.35 0.33
CA LEU A 159 -2.39 -2.21 -0.52
C LEU A 159 -3.43 -1.35 0.19
N GLY A 160 -3.07 -0.08 0.44
CA GLY A 160 -3.93 0.90 1.10
C GLY A 160 -5.20 1.23 0.30
N ALA A 161 -6.11 1.97 0.92
CA ALA A 161 -7.31 2.45 0.25
C ALA A 161 -6.92 3.34 -0.94
N GLY A 162 -7.63 3.21 -2.07
CA GLY A 162 -7.38 3.98 -3.29
C GLY A 162 -6.00 3.84 -3.91
N CYS A 163 -5.21 2.82 -3.53
CA CYS A 163 -3.79 2.72 -3.86
C CYS A 163 -3.50 2.90 -5.36
N PHE A 164 -4.34 2.36 -6.24
CA PHE A 164 -4.28 2.48 -7.70
C PHE A 164 -5.52 3.14 -8.30
N SER A 165 -6.30 3.87 -7.48
CA SER A 165 -7.49 4.53 -8.01
C SER A 165 -7.16 5.42 -9.21
N SER A 166 -7.95 5.33 -10.27
CA SER A 166 -7.78 6.10 -11.52
C SER A 166 -6.42 5.89 -12.23
N CYS A 167 -5.82 4.70 -12.10
CA CYS A 167 -4.67 4.30 -12.92
C CYS A 167 -5.16 3.81 -14.29
N ASP A 168 -5.61 4.73 -15.13
CA ASP A 168 -6.21 4.40 -16.44
C ASP A 168 -5.27 3.65 -17.38
N GLY A 169 -3.95 3.87 -17.28
CA GLY A 169 -2.97 3.15 -18.10
C GLY A 169 -2.76 1.68 -17.71
N LEU A 170 -3.20 1.27 -16.50
CA LEU A 170 -2.92 -0.06 -15.96
C LEU A 170 -3.80 -1.12 -16.64
N THR A 171 -3.16 -2.03 -17.39
CA THR A 171 -3.86 -3.10 -18.12
C THR A 171 -3.88 -4.43 -17.39
N SER A 172 -2.85 -4.70 -16.60
CA SER A 172 -2.74 -5.93 -15.81
C SER A 172 -1.87 -5.73 -14.57
N ILE A 173 -2.14 -6.52 -13.55
CA ILE A 173 -1.32 -6.56 -12.33
C ILE A 173 -1.39 -7.95 -11.69
N ASP A 174 -0.26 -8.45 -11.20
CA ASP A 174 -0.16 -9.64 -10.36
C ASP A 174 0.21 -9.28 -8.93
N LEU A 175 -0.52 -9.86 -7.98
CA LEU A 175 -0.36 -9.66 -6.55
C LEU A 175 -0.14 -10.99 -5.82
N PRO A 176 1.04 -11.64 -6.02
CA PRO A 176 1.26 -13.03 -5.60
C PRO A 176 1.33 -13.22 -4.08
N ARG A 177 1.48 -12.16 -3.30
CA ARG A 177 1.61 -12.20 -1.84
C ARG A 177 0.62 -11.30 -1.10
N ALA A 178 -0.29 -10.63 -1.80
CA ALA A 178 -1.26 -9.75 -1.16
C ALA A 178 -2.16 -10.53 -0.18
N ILE A 179 -2.41 -9.92 0.98
CA ILE A 179 -3.33 -10.43 2.00
C ILE A 179 -4.64 -9.63 1.98
N SER A 180 -4.57 -8.34 1.70
CA SER A 180 -5.73 -7.47 1.64
C SER A 180 -5.60 -6.41 0.57
N LEU A 181 -6.72 -6.10 -0.06
CA LEU A 181 -6.88 -4.93 -0.92
C LEU A 181 -7.77 -3.94 -0.18
N GLY A 182 -7.31 -2.69 -0.07
CA GLY A 182 -8.05 -1.61 0.56
C GLY A 182 -9.31 -1.21 -0.20
N ASP A 183 -10.15 -0.38 0.41
CA ASP A 183 -11.31 0.21 -0.24
C ASP A 183 -10.87 1.03 -1.47
N TYR A 184 -11.63 1.00 -2.56
CA TYR A 184 -11.35 1.76 -3.79
C TYR A 184 -10.00 1.46 -4.46
N CYS A 185 -9.32 0.35 -4.11
CA CYS A 185 -7.90 0.12 -4.44
C CYS A 185 -7.62 0.21 -5.95
N PHE A 186 -8.51 -0.31 -6.79
CA PHE A 186 -8.44 -0.24 -8.27
C PHE A 186 -9.63 0.48 -8.88
N GLN A 187 -10.32 1.33 -8.10
CA GLN A 187 -11.45 2.09 -8.59
C GLN A 187 -11.05 2.92 -9.82
N HIS A 188 -11.90 2.93 -10.86
CA HIS A 188 -11.66 3.65 -12.11
C HIS A 188 -10.40 3.21 -12.90
N CYS A 189 -9.84 2.02 -12.69
CA CYS A 189 -8.83 1.45 -13.57
C CYS A 189 -9.50 0.93 -14.85
N ARG A 190 -9.87 1.83 -15.76
CA ARG A 190 -10.79 1.55 -16.88
C ARG A 190 -10.25 0.54 -17.88
N HIS A 191 -8.94 0.47 -18.06
CA HIS A 191 -8.28 -0.44 -19.00
C HIS A 191 -7.74 -1.72 -18.34
N LEU A 192 -8.02 -1.94 -17.05
CA LEU A 192 -7.62 -3.16 -16.35
C LEU A 192 -8.40 -4.37 -16.90
N THR A 193 -7.69 -5.25 -17.60
CA THR A 193 -8.27 -6.48 -18.21
C THR A 193 -8.00 -7.73 -17.36
N TYR A 194 -6.93 -7.71 -16.56
CA TYR A 194 -6.48 -8.84 -15.76
C TYR A 194 -5.96 -8.42 -14.39
N ILE A 195 -6.34 -9.19 -13.38
CA ILE A 195 -5.74 -9.12 -12.05
C ILE A 195 -5.49 -10.52 -11.50
N GLY A 196 -4.24 -10.79 -11.14
CA GLY A 196 -3.82 -12.03 -10.46
C GLY A 196 -3.87 -11.87 -8.95
N LEU A 197 -4.89 -12.47 -8.31
CA LEU A 197 -5.03 -12.49 -6.85
C LEU A 197 -4.49 -13.80 -6.29
N SER A 198 -3.56 -13.69 -5.32
CA SER A 198 -3.01 -14.84 -4.60
C SER A 198 -4.06 -15.51 -3.70
N TYR A 199 -3.86 -16.79 -3.41
CA TYR A 199 -4.63 -17.52 -2.39
C TYR A 199 -4.46 -16.94 -0.97
N THR A 200 -3.47 -16.09 -0.73
CA THR A 200 -3.28 -15.39 0.56
C THR A 200 -4.27 -14.27 0.80
N VAL A 201 -5.01 -13.80 -0.24
CA VAL A 201 -5.98 -12.72 -0.11
C VAL A 201 -7.16 -13.17 0.76
N THR A 202 -7.41 -12.42 1.84
CA THR A 202 -8.49 -12.67 2.80
C THR A 202 -9.62 -11.65 2.74
N SER A 203 -9.32 -10.44 2.23
CA SER A 203 -10.30 -9.35 2.12
C SER A 203 -10.07 -8.49 0.89
N ILE A 204 -11.18 -8.09 0.30
CA ILE A 204 -11.26 -7.13 -0.81
C ILE A 204 -12.20 -6.02 -0.37
N GLY A 205 -11.71 -4.79 -0.39
CA GLY A 205 -12.39 -3.62 0.14
C GLY A 205 -13.62 -3.18 -0.65
N GLN A 206 -14.31 -2.14 -0.13
CA GLN A 206 -15.47 -1.53 -0.76
C GLN A 206 -15.07 -0.90 -2.10
N GLU A 207 -15.91 -1.06 -3.13
CA GLU A 207 -15.74 -0.46 -4.46
C GLU A 207 -14.34 -0.68 -5.06
N CYS A 208 -13.68 -1.79 -4.64
CA CYS A 208 -12.27 -2.05 -4.98
C CYS A 208 -12.01 -2.09 -6.49
N PHE A 209 -12.96 -2.61 -7.27
CA PHE A 209 -12.90 -2.68 -8.74
C PHE A 209 -14.02 -1.89 -9.41
N GLU A 210 -14.61 -0.91 -8.71
CA GLU A 210 -15.63 -0.08 -9.33
C GLU A 210 -15.11 0.58 -10.60
N ARG A 211 -15.89 0.53 -11.69
CA ARG A 211 -15.54 1.08 -13.01
C ARG A 211 -14.26 0.53 -13.64
N CYS A 212 -13.87 -0.69 -13.29
CA CYS A 212 -12.91 -1.45 -14.10
C CYS A 212 -13.64 -1.96 -15.34
N ILE A 213 -13.94 -1.06 -16.29
CA ILE A 213 -14.88 -1.31 -17.38
C ILE A 213 -14.42 -2.41 -18.34
N SER A 214 -13.11 -2.60 -18.51
CA SER A 214 -12.53 -3.64 -19.40
C SER A 214 -12.26 -4.98 -18.71
N LEU A 215 -12.57 -5.11 -17.41
CA LEU A 215 -12.33 -6.34 -16.66
C LEU A 215 -13.37 -7.40 -17.08
N LYS A 216 -12.93 -8.43 -17.85
CA LYS A 216 -13.83 -9.46 -18.37
C LYS A 216 -14.13 -10.60 -17.39
N GLN A 217 -13.16 -10.93 -16.55
CA GLN A 217 -13.32 -11.97 -15.55
C GLN A 217 -12.43 -11.74 -14.34
N ILE A 218 -12.89 -12.24 -13.20
CA ILE A 218 -12.09 -12.26 -11.98
C ILE A 218 -12.25 -13.58 -11.23
N THR A 219 -11.16 -14.06 -10.65
CA THR A 219 -11.17 -15.21 -9.75
C THR A 219 -11.00 -14.73 -8.32
N ILE A 220 -11.98 -15.03 -7.46
CA ILE A 220 -11.95 -14.76 -6.03
C ILE A 220 -11.36 -15.98 -5.32
N PRO A 221 -10.19 -15.85 -4.68
CA PRO A 221 -9.50 -16.95 -4.00
C PRO A 221 -10.32 -17.56 -2.87
N HIS A 222 -10.01 -18.80 -2.50
CA HIS A 222 -10.78 -19.56 -1.51
C HIS A 222 -10.69 -19.00 -0.07
N ASN A 223 -9.64 -18.22 0.23
CA ASN A 223 -9.43 -17.61 1.54
C ASN A 223 -10.11 -16.25 1.71
N VAL A 224 -10.74 -15.69 0.68
CA VAL A 224 -11.45 -14.43 0.79
C VAL A 224 -12.67 -14.62 1.69
N THR A 225 -12.66 -13.97 2.85
CA THR A 225 -13.72 -14.00 3.85
C THR A 225 -14.59 -12.75 3.86
N TYR A 226 -14.11 -11.68 3.23
CA TYR A 226 -14.83 -10.41 3.10
C TYR A 226 -14.69 -9.84 1.69
N LEU A 227 -15.82 -9.43 1.14
CA LEU A 227 -15.94 -8.72 -0.13
C LEU A 227 -16.76 -7.45 0.10
N GLY A 228 -16.13 -6.30 -0.12
CA GLY A 228 -16.73 -4.99 0.11
C GLY A 228 -17.94 -4.71 -0.78
N SER A 229 -18.78 -3.79 -0.35
CA SER A 229 -19.96 -3.37 -1.12
C SER A 229 -19.54 -2.69 -2.42
N GLY A 230 -20.33 -2.85 -3.48
CA GLY A 230 -20.07 -2.21 -4.78
C GLY A 230 -18.77 -2.62 -5.46
N CYS A 231 -18.15 -3.72 -5.01
CA CYS A 231 -16.81 -4.13 -5.43
C CYS A 231 -16.62 -4.20 -6.95
N PHE A 232 -17.67 -4.56 -7.69
CA PHE A 232 -17.65 -4.63 -9.16
C PHE A 232 -18.69 -3.69 -9.79
N ARG A 233 -19.04 -2.61 -9.12
CA ARG A 233 -19.98 -1.63 -9.67
C ARG A 233 -19.46 -1.06 -10.97
N GLU A 234 -20.31 -1.02 -12.01
CA GLU A 234 -19.99 -0.47 -13.34
C GLU A 234 -18.79 -1.15 -14.05
N CYS A 235 -18.53 -2.42 -13.75
CA CYS A 235 -17.64 -3.25 -14.56
C CYS A 235 -18.41 -3.79 -15.79
N TYR A 236 -18.59 -2.96 -16.81
CA TYR A 236 -19.54 -3.22 -17.90
C TYR A 236 -19.18 -4.43 -18.78
N GLU A 237 -17.88 -4.74 -18.93
CA GLU A 237 -17.42 -5.90 -19.72
C GLU A 237 -17.25 -7.17 -18.87
N LEU A 238 -17.64 -7.15 -17.58
CA LEU A 238 -17.45 -8.32 -16.73
C LEU A 238 -18.42 -9.45 -17.12
N GLU A 239 -17.87 -10.51 -17.68
CA GLU A 239 -18.61 -11.66 -18.19
C GLU A 239 -18.79 -12.76 -17.15
N LYS A 240 -17.86 -12.89 -16.18
CA LYS A 240 -17.98 -13.90 -15.12
C LYS A 240 -17.15 -13.57 -13.87
N ILE A 241 -17.62 -14.07 -12.73
CA ILE A 241 -16.89 -14.10 -11.46
C ILE A 241 -16.74 -15.56 -11.05
N VAL A 242 -15.51 -15.99 -10.75
CA VAL A 242 -15.20 -17.35 -10.31
C VAL A 242 -14.83 -17.34 -8.84
N PHE A 243 -15.67 -17.87 -7.98
CA PHE A 243 -15.36 -18.08 -6.57
C PHE A 243 -14.69 -19.43 -6.37
N LYS A 244 -13.59 -19.47 -5.61
CA LYS A 244 -12.86 -20.72 -5.29
C LYS A 244 -13.16 -21.27 -3.90
N GLY A 245 -13.90 -20.54 -3.06
CA GLY A 245 -14.16 -20.85 -1.65
C GLY A 245 -15.62 -20.70 -1.23
N LYS A 246 -15.81 -20.63 0.08
CA LYS A 246 -17.09 -20.32 0.70
C LYS A 246 -17.56 -18.93 0.29
N LEU A 247 -18.86 -18.69 0.43
CA LEU A 247 -19.43 -17.35 0.28
C LEU A 247 -18.77 -16.39 1.28
N PRO A 248 -18.08 -15.35 0.82
CA PRO A 248 -17.51 -14.35 1.72
C PRO A 248 -18.62 -13.53 2.36
N ARG A 249 -18.35 -12.90 3.51
CA ARG A 249 -19.23 -11.87 4.07
C ARG A 249 -19.25 -10.69 3.10
N LEU A 250 -20.43 -10.35 2.64
CA LEU A 250 -20.63 -9.23 1.72
C LEU A 250 -20.81 -7.93 2.49
N GLY A 251 -20.14 -6.88 2.08
CA GLY A 251 -20.31 -5.53 2.62
C GLY A 251 -21.71 -4.99 2.31
N LYS A 252 -22.30 -4.25 3.25
CA LYS A 252 -23.61 -3.63 3.07
C LYS A 252 -23.41 -2.19 2.58
N LEU A 253 -23.98 -1.83 1.44
CA LEU A 253 -24.30 -0.44 1.14
C LEU A 253 -25.50 -0.01 1.98
N GLY A 254 -25.43 1.19 2.59
CA GLY A 254 -26.48 1.71 3.46
C GLY A 254 -27.91 1.52 2.91
N SER A 255 -28.82 1.33 3.79
CA SER A 255 -30.15 0.77 3.91
C SER A 255 -31.19 0.74 2.76
N LYS A 256 -30.92 1.13 1.52
CA LYS A 256 -32.03 1.13 0.51
C LYS A 256 -31.75 0.53 -0.87
N ASN A 257 -30.50 0.22 -1.27
CA ASN A 257 -30.25 -0.41 -2.58
C ASN A 257 -29.11 -1.42 -2.50
N ILE A 258 -29.47 -2.65 -2.16
CA ILE A 258 -28.55 -3.80 -2.21
C ILE A 258 -28.32 -4.20 -3.67
N LYS A 259 -27.42 -3.49 -4.35
CA LYS A 259 -26.77 -3.99 -5.55
C LYS A 259 -25.33 -4.34 -5.16
N TYR A 260 -25.12 -5.53 -4.58
CA TYR A 260 -23.80 -5.98 -4.11
C TYR A 260 -22.77 -6.03 -5.24
N PHE A 261 -23.24 -6.47 -6.40
CA PHE A 261 -22.54 -6.40 -7.66
C PHE A 261 -23.39 -5.47 -8.51
N SER A 262 -23.06 -4.23 -8.62
CA SER A 262 -23.83 -3.27 -9.42
C SER A 262 -23.54 -3.50 -10.91
N LEU A 263 -23.86 -4.69 -11.38
CA LEU A 263 -23.68 -5.06 -12.76
C LEU A 263 -24.95 -4.61 -13.50
N GLY A 264 -24.78 -3.79 -14.52
CA GLY A 264 -25.86 -3.45 -15.44
C GLY A 264 -26.39 -4.65 -16.23
N THR A 265 -25.72 -5.80 -16.15
CA THR A 265 -26.00 -7.05 -16.86
C THR A 265 -25.92 -8.25 -15.90
N TYR A 266 -26.54 -9.33 -16.28
CA TYR A 266 -26.52 -10.63 -15.59
C TYR A 266 -25.10 -11.23 -15.70
N VAL A 267 -24.28 -11.11 -14.64
CA VAL A 267 -22.94 -11.73 -14.63
C VAL A 267 -23.01 -13.06 -13.88
N PRO A 268 -22.76 -14.18 -14.53
CA PRO A 268 -22.78 -15.49 -13.89
C PRO A 268 -21.64 -15.62 -12.87
N CYS A 269 -22.01 -16.11 -11.68
CA CYS A 269 -21.08 -16.45 -10.62
C CYS A 269 -20.83 -17.96 -10.61
N PHE A 270 -19.61 -18.36 -10.94
CA PHE A 270 -19.19 -19.76 -10.86
C PHE A 270 -18.65 -20.06 -9.47
N VAL A 271 -19.22 -21.08 -8.83
CA VAL A 271 -18.95 -21.41 -7.43
C VAL A 271 -18.60 -22.89 -7.28
N PRO A 272 -17.80 -23.32 -6.27
CA PRO A 272 -17.56 -24.71 -6.01
C PRO A 272 -18.87 -25.47 -5.77
N GLN A 273 -18.98 -26.69 -6.27
CA GLN A 273 -20.18 -27.52 -6.12
C GLN A 273 -20.59 -27.70 -4.65
N SER A 274 -19.61 -27.82 -3.74
CA SER A 274 -19.83 -27.97 -2.30
C SER A 274 -20.51 -26.76 -1.64
N TYR A 275 -20.46 -25.59 -2.26
CA TYR A 275 -21.05 -24.35 -1.75
C TYR A 275 -22.17 -23.80 -2.62
N PHE A 276 -22.55 -24.52 -3.66
CA PHE A 276 -23.53 -24.07 -4.66
C PHE A 276 -24.85 -23.61 -4.02
N GLN A 277 -25.36 -24.41 -3.08
CA GLN A 277 -26.65 -24.09 -2.44
C GLN A 277 -26.55 -22.84 -1.56
N ASP A 278 -25.45 -22.63 -0.86
CA ASP A 278 -25.24 -21.44 -0.01
C ASP A 278 -25.25 -20.18 -0.87
N TYR A 279 -24.52 -20.19 -2.00
CA TYR A 279 -24.51 -19.08 -2.93
C TYR A 279 -25.87 -18.84 -3.58
N LYS A 280 -26.56 -19.91 -3.96
CA LYS A 280 -27.89 -19.85 -4.58
C LYS A 280 -28.92 -19.25 -3.61
N ASN A 281 -28.90 -19.65 -2.34
CA ASN A 281 -29.78 -19.11 -1.31
C ASN A 281 -29.52 -17.61 -1.05
N ALA A 282 -28.24 -17.23 -0.97
CA ALA A 282 -27.86 -15.86 -0.65
C ALA A 282 -27.98 -14.88 -1.82
N LEU A 283 -27.66 -15.32 -3.03
CA LEU A 283 -27.50 -14.46 -4.20
C LEU A 283 -28.42 -14.80 -5.38
N GLY A 284 -28.98 -16.00 -5.42
CA GLY A 284 -29.67 -16.54 -6.60
C GLY A 284 -30.92 -15.79 -7.07
N LYS A 285 -31.48 -14.90 -6.22
CA LYS A 285 -32.58 -14.00 -6.62
C LYS A 285 -32.12 -12.84 -7.52
N LYS A 286 -30.81 -12.56 -7.53
CA LYS A 286 -30.22 -11.38 -8.22
C LYS A 286 -29.15 -11.76 -9.23
N TYR A 287 -28.51 -12.91 -9.08
CA TYR A 287 -27.38 -13.33 -9.88
C TYR A 287 -27.57 -14.75 -10.37
N GLU A 288 -27.04 -15.02 -11.55
CA GLU A 288 -26.98 -16.38 -12.09
C GLU A 288 -25.86 -17.15 -11.39
N ILE A 289 -26.20 -18.14 -10.58
CA ILE A 289 -25.24 -18.99 -9.87
C ILE A 289 -25.07 -20.28 -10.64
N ARG A 290 -23.85 -20.58 -11.08
CA ARG A 290 -23.44 -21.79 -11.79
C ARG A 290 -22.43 -22.58 -10.96
N SER A 291 -22.50 -23.91 -11.04
CA SER A 291 -21.48 -24.72 -10.40
C SER A 291 -20.18 -24.76 -11.21
N SER A 292 -19.04 -24.97 -10.55
CA SER A 292 -17.74 -25.16 -11.23
C SER A 292 -17.72 -26.41 -12.13
N ARG A 293 -18.65 -27.36 -11.92
CA ARG A 293 -18.86 -28.52 -12.80
C ARG A 293 -19.43 -28.05 -14.13
N GLU A 294 -20.36 -27.10 -14.14
CA GLU A 294 -20.94 -26.52 -15.36
C GLU A 294 -19.90 -25.71 -16.15
N GLU A 295 -18.97 -25.01 -15.47
CA GLU A 295 -17.86 -24.32 -16.15
C GLU A 295 -16.97 -25.30 -16.92
N LYS A 296 -16.66 -26.47 -16.32
CA LYS A 296 -15.88 -27.52 -17.01
C LYS A 296 -16.63 -28.12 -18.21
N ILE A 297 -17.94 -28.31 -18.08
CA ILE A 297 -18.79 -28.82 -19.16
C ILE A 297 -18.82 -27.79 -20.30
N GLN A 298 -19.02 -26.53 -20.04
CA GLN A 298 -18.97 -25.49 -21.08
C GLN A 298 -17.60 -25.37 -21.76
N LYS A 299 -16.48 -25.55 -21.04
CA LYS A 299 -15.15 -25.63 -21.68
C LYS A 299 -14.95 -26.88 -22.54
N PHE A 300 -15.58 -27.98 -22.20
CA PHE A 300 -15.47 -29.23 -22.96
C PHE A 300 -16.38 -29.28 -24.20
N PHE A 301 -17.57 -28.70 -24.11
CA PHE A 301 -18.59 -28.67 -25.15
C PHE A 301 -18.74 -27.29 -25.78
N GLY A 302 -17.88 -26.34 -25.42
CA GLY A 302 -17.97 -24.97 -25.85
C GLY A 302 -17.79 -24.76 -27.33
N LYS A 303 -18.90 -24.78 -27.95
CA LYS A 303 -19.17 -24.22 -29.26
C LYS A 303 -20.26 -23.17 -29.08
#